data_53e1f20009e7ae38fddc83f87e73da19
#
_entry.id   53e1f20009e7ae38fddc83f87e73da19
#
_cell.length_a   1.000
_cell.length_b   1.000
_cell.length_c   1.000
_cell.angle_alpha   90.00
_cell.angle_beta   90.00
_cell.angle_gamma   90.00
#
_symmetry.space_group_name_H-M   'P 1'
#
loop_
_entity.id
_entity.type
_entity.pdbx_description
1 polymer ?
#
loop_
_entity_poly.entity_id
_entity_poly.type
_entity_poly.pdbx_seq_one_letter_code
_entity_poly.pdbx_strand_id
1 'polypeptide(L)'
;RQGNASRSSRIVDLFSPIGKGQRALIVAQPKTGKTMLMKDIANSIAANHPEAYLMMLLIDERPEEVTDMARTVNAEVISSTFDAPAENHVKIAGLVLEKAKRMVECGHDVVIFLDSITRLARAYNTVSPASGKVLSGGVDANALHKPKRFFGAARNIENGGSLTIIATALIDTGSKMDEVIFEEFKGTGNMELQLDRTLANKRIFPAVNLIASSTRREDLLQDQTTLNRMWVLRNHLTDMTTIEAMDFVSKQIDRTKSNEEFLLSMNG
;
A
#
# COMPACT_ATOMS: atom_id res chain seq x y z
N ARG A 1 15.00 -7.23 7.88
CA ARG A 1 15.81 -8.39 8.34
C ARG A 1 16.89 -8.02 9.36
N GLN A 2 17.14 -6.74 9.64
CA GLN A 2 18.09 -6.34 10.70
C GLN A 2 17.33 -6.07 12.01
N GLY A 3 17.82 -6.59 13.07
CA GLY A 3 17.38 -6.79 14.45
C GLY A 3 16.55 -5.75 15.21
N ASN A 4 15.70 -4.96 14.57
CA ASN A 4 14.68 -4.10 15.17
C ASN A 4 13.55 -3.78 14.18
N ALA A 5 13.10 -4.75 13.39
CA ALA A 5 11.95 -4.56 12.53
C ALA A 5 10.70 -4.30 13.38
N SER A 6 9.94 -3.26 13.03
CA SER A 6 8.69 -2.95 13.72
C SER A 6 7.69 -4.10 13.57
N ARG A 7 6.73 -4.20 14.48
CA ARG A 7 5.63 -5.17 14.37
C ARG A 7 4.92 -5.05 13.03
N SER A 8 4.67 -3.82 12.59
CA SER A 8 4.05 -3.53 11.28
C SER A 8 4.83 -4.13 10.13
N SER A 9 6.14 -3.91 10.08
CA SER A 9 7.01 -4.43 9.01
C SER A 9 7.05 -5.96 9.01
N ARG A 10 7.09 -6.58 10.18
CA ARG A 10 7.09 -8.04 10.32
C ARG A 10 5.78 -8.66 9.84
N ILE A 11 4.64 -8.04 10.15
CA ILE A 11 3.31 -8.48 9.71
C ILE A 11 3.18 -8.36 8.19
N VAL A 12 3.58 -7.23 7.62
CA VAL A 12 3.54 -7.03 6.16
C VAL A 12 4.40 -8.08 5.45
N ASP A 13 5.61 -8.32 5.93
CA ASP A 13 6.53 -9.30 5.34
C ASP A 13 5.97 -10.73 5.36
N LEU A 14 5.22 -11.10 6.40
CA LEU A 14 4.60 -12.42 6.52
C LEU A 14 3.33 -12.56 5.68
N PHE A 15 2.40 -11.60 5.79
CA PHE A 15 1.02 -11.75 5.28
C PHE A 15 0.80 -11.10 3.92
N SER A 16 1.56 -10.07 3.58
CA SER A 16 1.45 -9.34 2.32
C SER A 16 2.82 -8.85 1.88
N PRO A 17 3.76 -9.78 1.57
CA PRO A 17 5.11 -9.39 1.15
C PRO A 17 5.08 -8.53 -0.10
N ILE A 18 6.00 -7.58 -0.20
CA ILE A 18 6.11 -6.62 -1.29
C ILE A 18 7.41 -6.89 -2.05
N GLY A 19 7.29 -7.16 -3.34
CA GLY A 19 8.43 -7.34 -4.23
C GLY A 19 8.65 -6.13 -5.15
N LYS A 20 9.83 -6.06 -5.75
CA LYS A 20 10.14 -5.07 -6.80
C LYS A 20 9.18 -5.27 -7.97
N GLY A 21 8.55 -4.19 -8.42
CA GLY A 21 7.54 -4.21 -9.47
C GLY A 21 6.10 -4.45 -8.99
N GLN A 22 5.88 -4.55 -7.68
CA GLN A 22 4.57 -4.80 -7.08
C GLN A 22 3.58 -3.67 -7.35
N ARG A 23 2.33 -4.02 -7.59
CA ARG A 23 1.17 -3.13 -7.56
C ARG A 23 0.42 -3.39 -6.25
N ALA A 24 0.83 -2.70 -5.20
CA ALA A 24 0.31 -2.93 -3.84
C ALA A 24 -0.82 -1.95 -3.53
N LEU A 25 -1.91 -2.46 -2.99
CA LEU A 25 -3.07 -1.69 -2.57
C LEU A 25 -3.28 -1.82 -1.06
N ILE A 26 -3.16 -0.71 -0.34
CA ILE A 26 -3.52 -0.62 1.08
C ILE A 26 -4.95 -0.11 1.17
N VAL A 27 -5.86 -0.97 1.55
CA VAL A 27 -7.28 -0.64 1.69
C VAL A 27 -7.55 -0.14 3.09
N ALA A 28 -7.96 1.10 3.23
CA ALA A 28 -8.09 1.77 4.52
C ALA A 28 -9.43 2.45 4.72
N GLN A 29 -10.06 2.11 5.85
CA GLN A 29 -11.15 2.89 6.43
C GLN A 29 -10.58 4.15 7.12
N PRO A 30 -11.36 5.21 7.33
CA PRO A 30 -10.90 6.37 8.10
C PRO A 30 -10.45 5.99 9.52
N LYS A 31 -9.38 6.61 9.99
CA LYS A 31 -8.83 6.45 11.36
C LYS A 31 -8.35 5.04 11.70
N THR A 32 -7.78 4.32 10.74
CA THR A 32 -7.25 2.96 10.94
C THR A 32 -5.73 2.88 11.08
N GLY A 33 -5.04 4.02 11.18
CA GLY A 33 -3.58 4.05 11.30
C GLY A 33 -2.83 3.92 9.97
N LYS A 34 -3.50 4.19 8.84
CA LYS A 34 -2.94 4.14 7.49
C LYS A 34 -1.59 4.87 7.36
N THR A 35 -1.53 6.10 7.83
CA THR A 35 -0.33 6.96 7.71
C THR A 35 0.86 6.37 8.46
N MET A 36 0.65 5.84 9.67
CA MET A 36 1.71 5.19 10.45
C MET A 36 2.22 3.93 9.76
N LEU A 37 1.31 3.11 9.23
CA LEU A 37 1.69 1.91 8.50
C LEU A 37 2.51 2.24 7.24
N MET A 38 2.12 3.25 6.48
CA MET A 38 2.88 3.71 5.32
C MET A 38 4.30 4.17 5.68
N LYS A 39 4.44 4.94 6.78
CA LYS A 39 5.76 5.34 7.29
C LYS A 39 6.62 4.15 7.68
N ASP A 40 6.04 3.18 8.39
CA ASP A 40 6.75 1.96 8.80
C ASP A 40 7.24 1.17 7.58
N ILE A 41 6.40 1.00 6.56
CA ILE A 41 6.76 0.31 5.32
C ILE A 41 7.87 1.08 4.58
N ALA A 42 7.69 2.39 4.39
CA ALA A 42 8.66 3.22 3.67
C ALA A 42 10.04 3.22 4.36
N ASN A 43 10.08 3.41 5.67
CA ASN A 43 11.32 3.40 6.44
C ASN A 43 11.98 2.01 6.46
N SER A 44 11.19 0.94 6.47
CA SER A 44 11.71 -0.43 6.38
C SER A 44 12.33 -0.71 5.02
N ILE A 45 11.71 -0.24 3.94
CA ILE A 45 12.29 -0.36 2.59
C ILE A 45 13.58 0.47 2.51
N ALA A 46 13.58 1.71 2.98
CA ALA A 46 14.77 2.56 2.97
C ALA A 46 15.95 1.95 3.75
N ALA A 47 15.68 1.30 4.88
CA ALA A 47 16.71 0.66 5.70
C ALA A 47 17.25 -0.63 5.10
N ASN A 48 16.41 -1.45 4.47
CA ASN A 48 16.79 -2.76 3.92
C ASN A 48 17.22 -2.70 2.46
N HIS A 49 16.82 -1.68 1.73
CA HIS A 49 17.07 -1.48 0.30
C HIS A 49 17.53 -0.04 0.03
N PRO A 50 18.73 0.35 0.52
CA PRO A 50 19.24 1.71 0.34
C PRO A 50 19.49 2.07 -1.13
N GLU A 51 19.56 1.08 -2.01
CA GLU A 51 19.66 1.26 -3.46
C GLU A 51 18.35 1.74 -4.09
N ALA A 52 17.20 1.50 -3.46
CA ALA A 52 15.90 1.88 -3.97
C ALA A 52 15.61 3.37 -3.76
N TYR A 53 15.11 4.03 -4.79
CA TYR A 53 14.68 5.42 -4.71
C TYR A 53 13.21 5.51 -4.34
N LEU A 54 12.94 6.10 -3.19
CA LEU A 54 11.58 6.21 -2.65
C LEU A 54 11.00 7.60 -2.89
N MET A 55 9.79 7.64 -3.44
CA MET A 55 8.97 8.83 -3.58
C MET A 55 7.65 8.65 -2.82
N MET A 56 7.30 9.67 -2.01
CA MET A 56 6.03 9.73 -1.31
C MET A 56 5.16 10.79 -1.98
N LEU A 57 4.16 10.38 -2.73
CA LEU A 57 3.22 11.27 -3.42
C LEU A 57 1.92 11.42 -2.61
N LEU A 58 1.71 12.62 -2.09
CA LEU A 58 0.55 12.96 -1.26
C LEU A 58 -0.41 13.84 -2.06
N ILE A 59 -1.60 13.33 -2.32
CA ILE A 59 -2.64 14.02 -3.09
C ILE A 59 -3.83 14.37 -2.19
N ASP A 60 -4.18 15.66 -2.17
CA ASP A 60 -5.33 16.18 -1.41
C ASP A 60 -5.17 15.93 0.11
N GLU A 61 -3.92 15.94 0.60
CA GLU A 61 -3.59 15.84 2.02
C GLU A 61 -3.41 17.21 2.66
N ARG A 62 -3.41 17.23 3.98
CA ARG A 62 -3.23 18.47 4.76
C ARG A 62 -1.76 18.88 4.82
N PRO A 63 -1.44 20.19 4.82
CA PRO A 63 -0.05 20.67 4.88
C PRO A 63 0.73 20.14 6.09
N GLU A 64 0.08 20.03 7.26
CA GLU A 64 0.71 19.47 8.47
C GLU A 64 1.07 17.97 8.33
N GLU A 65 0.25 17.19 7.61
CA GLU A 65 0.53 15.77 7.33
C GLU A 65 1.69 15.63 6.34
N VAL A 66 1.76 16.53 5.36
CA VAL A 66 2.91 16.59 4.41
C VAL A 66 4.20 16.92 5.16
N THR A 67 4.18 17.91 6.05
CA THR A 67 5.36 18.30 6.85
C THR A 67 5.81 17.17 7.76
N ASP A 68 4.87 16.49 8.42
CA ASP A 68 5.16 15.35 9.29
C ASP A 68 5.77 14.18 8.49
N MET A 69 5.23 13.89 7.31
CA MET A 69 5.76 12.86 6.42
C MET A 69 7.20 13.19 6.00
N ALA A 70 7.45 14.43 5.56
CA ALA A 70 8.78 14.87 5.12
C ALA A 70 9.85 14.78 6.23
N ARG A 71 9.45 14.92 7.49
CA ARG A 71 10.36 14.83 8.64
C ARG A 71 10.61 13.40 9.12
N THR A 72 9.69 12.49 8.86
CA THR A 72 9.68 11.16 9.48
C THR A 72 9.97 10.01 8.52
N VAL A 73 9.96 10.26 7.21
CA VAL A 73 10.20 9.23 6.19
C VAL A 73 11.46 9.55 5.40
N ASN A 74 12.31 8.56 5.19
CA ASN A 74 13.50 8.68 4.33
C ASN A 74 13.11 8.45 2.86
N ALA A 75 12.42 9.43 2.29
CA ALA A 75 11.94 9.44 0.90
C ALA A 75 11.82 10.87 0.39
N GLU A 76 11.80 11.04 -0.93
CA GLU A 76 11.41 12.32 -1.55
C GLU A 76 9.90 12.51 -1.38
N VAL A 77 9.49 13.55 -0.64
CA VAL A 77 8.07 13.84 -0.42
C VAL A 77 7.60 14.89 -1.42
N ILE A 78 6.61 14.54 -2.21
CA ILE A 78 5.99 15.40 -3.23
C ILE A 78 4.50 15.47 -2.92
N SER A 79 3.95 16.67 -2.92
CA SER A 79 2.56 16.86 -2.52
C SER A 79 1.80 17.83 -3.41
N SER A 80 0.49 17.64 -3.46
CA SER A 80 -0.49 18.62 -3.90
C SER A 80 -1.59 18.62 -2.83
N THR A 81 -1.62 19.67 -2.01
CA THR A 81 -2.45 19.75 -0.81
C THR A 81 -3.91 20.04 -1.14
N PHE A 82 -4.79 19.88 -0.15
CA PHE A 82 -6.25 19.91 -0.33
C PHE A 82 -6.77 21.27 -0.86
N ASP A 83 -6.02 22.34 -0.68
CA ASP A 83 -6.32 23.70 -1.17
C ASP A 83 -5.93 23.94 -2.63
N ALA A 84 -5.22 22.97 -3.25
CA ALA A 84 -4.87 23.05 -4.67
C ALA A 84 -6.03 22.58 -5.56
N PRO A 85 -6.17 23.12 -6.77
CA PRO A 85 -7.18 22.65 -7.73
C PRO A 85 -6.87 21.25 -8.26
N ALA A 86 -7.90 20.56 -8.75
CA ALA A 86 -7.80 19.18 -9.26
C ALA A 86 -6.75 19.04 -10.39
N GLU A 87 -6.61 20.04 -11.24
CA GLU A 87 -5.61 20.11 -12.31
C GLU A 87 -4.19 19.99 -11.77
N ASN A 88 -3.92 20.60 -10.61
CA ASN A 88 -2.61 20.50 -9.95
C ASN A 88 -2.33 19.09 -9.43
N HIS A 89 -3.32 18.43 -8.84
CA HIS A 89 -3.21 17.03 -8.41
C HIS A 89 -2.81 16.12 -9.58
N VAL A 90 -3.51 16.26 -10.70
CA VAL A 90 -3.25 15.50 -11.92
C VAL A 90 -1.88 15.79 -12.51
N LYS A 91 -1.49 17.07 -12.57
CA LYS A 91 -0.19 17.52 -13.08
C LYS A 91 0.96 16.94 -12.27
N ILE A 92 0.92 17.08 -10.95
CA ILE A 92 1.96 16.58 -10.04
C ILE A 92 2.09 15.06 -10.14
N ALA A 93 0.98 14.32 -10.14
CA ALA A 93 1.00 12.88 -10.32
C ALA A 93 1.64 12.46 -11.65
N GLY A 94 1.33 13.16 -12.73
CA GLY A 94 1.94 12.95 -14.04
C GLY A 94 3.45 13.16 -14.03
N LEU A 95 3.93 14.23 -13.40
CA LEU A 95 5.36 14.53 -13.29
C LEU A 95 6.11 13.49 -12.47
N VAL A 96 5.54 13.03 -11.36
CA VAL A 96 6.13 11.97 -10.53
C VAL A 96 6.26 10.68 -11.31
N LEU A 97 5.22 10.28 -12.04
CA LEU A 97 5.25 9.07 -12.86
C LEU A 97 6.31 9.14 -13.97
N GLU A 98 6.40 10.27 -14.67
CA GLU A 98 7.40 10.46 -15.73
C GLU A 98 8.83 10.48 -15.16
N LYS A 99 9.06 11.13 -14.01
CA LYS A 99 10.35 11.06 -13.30
C LYS A 99 10.69 9.60 -12.97
N ALA A 100 9.77 8.86 -12.37
CA ALA A 100 9.98 7.47 -12.01
C ALA A 100 10.32 6.60 -13.23
N LYS A 101 9.61 6.75 -14.35
CA LYS A 101 9.89 6.02 -15.58
C LYS A 101 11.30 6.31 -16.11
N ARG A 102 11.72 7.58 -16.12
CA ARG A 102 13.08 7.94 -16.58
C ARG A 102 14.15 7.31 -15.70
N MET A 103 13.93 7.29 -14.39
CA MET A 103 14.86 6.64 -13.45
C MET A 103 14.92 5.12 -13.67
N VAL A 104 13.78 4.47 -13.89
CA VAL A 104 13.72 3.03 -14.17
C VAL A 104 14.44 2.69 -15.48
N GLU A 105 14.29 3.51 -16.52
CA GLU A 105 15.01 3.37 -17.79
C GLU A 105 16.54 3.48 -17.61
N CYS A 106 16.99 4.23 -16.60
CA CYS A 106 18.40 4.29 -16.20
C CYS A 106 18.85 3.14 -15.29
N GLY A 107 17.99 2.15 -15.07
CA GLY A 107 18.32 0.95 -14.27
C GLY A 107 18.05 1.08 -12.78
N HIS A 108 17.38 2.13 -12.31
CA HIS A 108 17.07 2.31 -10.90
C HIS A 108 15.83 1.50 -10.47
N ASP A 109 15.84 1.08 -9.22
CA ASP A 109 14.66 0.56 -8.53
C ASP A 109 13.93 1.72 -7.85
N VAL A 110 12.72 2.00 -8.28
CA VAL A 110 11.92 3.12 -7.79
C VAL A 110 10.68 2.61 -7.08
N VAL A 111 10.37 3.18 -5.93
CA VAL A 111 9.17 2.89 -5.16
C VAL A 111 8.36 4.17 -5.00
N ILE A 112 7.13 4.17 -5.49
CA ILE A 112 6.17 5.27 -5.30
C ILE A 112 5.16 4.84 -4.26
N PHE A 113 5.06 5.60 -3.16
CA PHE A 113 3.93 5.57 -2.25
C PHE A 113 2.92 6.63 -2.69
N LEU A 114 1.69 6.24 -2.95
CA LEU A 114 0.61 7.15 -3.37
C LEU A 114 -0.49 7.19 -2.31
N ASP A 115 -0.61 8.30 -1.63
CA ASP A 115 -1.71 8.54 -0.71
C ASP A 115 -2.59 9.70 -1.21
N SER A 116 -3.70 9.43 -1.85
CA SER A 116 -4.32 8.14 -2.15
C SER A 116 -4.73 8.04 -3.62
N ILE A 117 -4.83 6.82 -4.12
CA ILE A 117 -5.36 6.58 -5.46
C ILE A 117 -6.81 7.03 -5.60
N THR A 118 -7.59 6.95 -4.51
CA THR A 118 -8.97 7.40 -4.46
C THR A 118 -9.08 8.90 -4.75
N ARG A 119 -8.25 9.71 -4.11
CA ARG A 119 -8.25 11.16 -4.30
C ARG A 119 -7.69 11.56 -5.68
N LEU A 120 -6.68 10.85 -6.15
CA LEU A 120 -6.17 11.04 -7.51
C LEU A 120 -7.25 10.73 -8.56
N ALA A 121 -7.99 9.64 -8.38
CA ALA A 121 -9.10 9.28 -9.27
C ALA A 121 -10.22 10.32 -9.25
N ARG A 122 -10.55 10.89 -8.07
CA ARG A 122 -11.50 12.01 -7.97
C ARG A 122 -11.02 13.24 -8.75
N ALA A 123 -9.73 13.57 -8.65
CA ALA A 123 -9.17 14.70 -9.40
C ALA A 123 -9.26 14.48 -10.91
N TYR A 124 -8.95 13.28 -11.38
CA TYR A 124 -9.14 12.94 -12.79
C TYR A 124 -10.60 12.98 -13.22
N ASN A 125 -11.54 12.58 -12.36
CA ASN A 125 -12.97 12.68 -12.64
C ASN A 125 -13.44 14.15 -12.79
N THR A 126 -12.82 15.05 -12.04
CA THR A 126 -13.10 16.50 -12.14
C THR A 126 -12.56 17.10 -13.43
N VAL A 127 -11.33 16.75 -13.84
CA VAL A 127 -10.66 17.39 -15.00
C VAL A 127 -10.92 16.68 -16.33
N SER A 128 -11.39 15.45 -16.31
CA SER A 128 -11.64 14.70 -17.54
C SER A 128 -12.87 15.23 -18.28
N PRO A 129 -12.81 15.37 -19.62
CA PRO A 129 -13.98 15.69 -20.41
C PRO A 129 -15.08 14.65 -20.21
N ALA A 130 -16.33 15.08 -20.10
CA ALA A 130 -17.47 14.20 -19.96
C ALA A 130 -17.59 13.25 -21.18
N SER A 131 -17.63 11.95 -20.92
CA SER A 131 -17.79 10.92 -21.97
C SER A 131 -19.24 10.70 -22.39
N GLY A 132 -20.19 11.24 -21.60
CA GLY A 132 -21.61 10.95 -21.71
C GLY A 132 -22.03 9.61 -21.09
N LYS A 133 -21.07 8.82 -20.57
CA LYS A 133 -21.33 7.57 -19.84
C LYS A 133 -20.84 7.72 -18.41
N VAL A 134 -21.78 7.84 -17.48
CA VAL A 134 -21.49 7.98 -16.05
C VAL A 134 -21.77 6.66 -15.36
N LEU A 135 -20.78 6.15 -14.63
CA LEU A 135 -20.94 5.03 -13.72
C LEU A 135 -21.72 5.46 -12.47
N SER A 136 -22.13 4.51 -11.64
CA SER A 136 -22.73 4.83 -10.35
C SER A 136 -21.79 5.72 -9.52
N GLY A 137 -22.34 6.56 -8.65
CA GLY A 137 -21.54 7.47 -7.82
C GLY A 137 -20.95 8.70 -8.53
N GLY A 138 -21.37 8.98 -9.78
CA GLY A 138 -20.93 10.17 -10.52
C GLY A 138 -19.53 10.05 -11.14
N VAL A 139 -19.01 8.85 -11.31
CA VAL A 139 -17.72 8.60 -11.95
C VAL A 139 -17.90 8.51 -13.47
N ASP A 140 -17.21 9.37 -14.23
CA ASP A 140 -17.18 9.26 -15.68
C ASP A 140 -16.40 8.00 -16.11
N ALA A 141 -16.94 7.27 -17.09
CA ALA A 141 -16.34 6.01 -17.56
C ALA A 141 -14.89 6.17 -18.03
N ASN A 142 -14.52 7.32 -18.59
CA ASN A 142 -13.16 7.61 -19.06
C ASN A 142 -12.22 8.16 -17.97
N ALA A 143 -12.76 8.63 -16.86
CA ALA A 143 -11.97 9.29 -15.83
C ALA A 143 -10.92 8.39 -15.17
N LEU A 144 -11.17 7.07 -15.11
CA LEU A 144 -10.31 6.12 -14.44
C LEU A 144 -9.17 5.56 -15.31
N HIS A 145 -9.15 5.84 -16.61
CA HIS A 145 -8.10 5.32 -17.50
C HIS A 145 -6.69 5.78 -17.10
N LYS A 146 -6.52 7.08 -16.83
CA LYS A 146 -5.21 7.63 -16.47
C LYS A 146 -4.74 7.17 -15.09
N PRO A 147 -5.55 7.21 -14.01
CA PRO A 147 -5.14 6.64 -12.72
C PRO A 147 -4.90 5.12 -12.77
N LYS A 148 -5.63 4.36 -13.58
CA LYS A 148 -5.33 2.94 -13.83
C LYS A 148 -3.99 2.75 -14.54
N ARG A 149 -3.67 3.58 -15.52
CA ARG A 149 -2.35 3.58 -16.18
C ARG A 149 -1.23 3.95 -15.21
N PHE A 150 -1.45 4.90 -14.32
CA PHE A 150 -0.50 5.23 -13.26
C PHE A 150 -0.20 3.99 -12.42
N PHE A 151 -1.20 3.39 -11.83
CA PHE A 151 -1.05 2.21 -10.99
C PHE A 151 -0.53 0.99 -11.76
N GLY A 152 -0.99 0.80 -12.97
CA GLY A 152 -0.57 -0.27 -13.88
C GLY A 152 0.84 -0.10 -14.46
N ALA A 153 1.51 1.03 -14.24
CA ALA A 153 2.89 1.24 -14.69
C ALA A 153 3.90 0.43 -13.87
N ALA A 154 3.54 -0.01 -12.66
CA ALA A 154 4.42 -0.81 -11.81
C ALA A 154 4.77 -2.14 -12.47
N ARG A 155 6.06 -2.42 -12.58
CA ARG A 155 6.63 -3.63 -13.16
C ARG A 155 8.09 -3.82 -12.79
N ASN A 156 8.56 -5.04 -12.86
CA ASN A 156 9.97 -5.38 -12.78
C ASN A 156 10.48 -5.65 -14.20
N ILE A 157 11.51 -4.93 -14.63
CA ILE A 157 12.05 -5.04 -16.00
C ILE A 157 13.17 -6.07 -15.99
N GLU A 158 13.08 -7.03 -16.89
CA GLU A 158 14.12 -8.04 -17.06
C GLU A 158 15.44 -7.36 -17.44
N ASN A 159 16.50 -7.64 -16.68
CA ASN A 159 17.82 -7.03 -16.82
C ASN A 159 17.83 -5.49 -16.73
N GLY A 160 16.88 -4.90 -16.02
CA GLY A 160 16.74 -3.45 -15.89
C GLY A 160 16.30 -3.03 -14.48
N GLY A 161 15.80 -1.81 -14.38
CA GLY A 161 15.23 -1.29 -13.14
C GLY A 161 13.84 -1.85 -12.82
N SER A 162 13.24 -1.35 -11.77
CA SER A 162 11.87 -1.68 -11.38
C SER A 162 11.07 -0.47 -10.92
N LEU A 163 9.77 -0.50 -11.14
CA LEU A 163 8.83 0.45 -10.56
C LEU A 163 7.83 -0.30 -9.69
N THR A 164 7.85 0.01 -8.41
CA THR A 164 6.90 -0.49 -7.42
C THR A 164 5.96 0.63 -7.03
N ILE A 165 4.66 0.38 -6.98
CA ILE A 165 3.67 1.37 -6.55
C ILE A 165 2.86 0.79 -5.39
N ILE A 166 2.89 1.50 -4.27
CA ILE A 166 2.14 1.20 -3.05
C ILE A 166 1.12 2.32 -2.88
N ALA A 167 -0.12 2.05 -3.26
CA ALA A 167 -1.19 3.03 -3.24
C ALA A 167 -2.19 2.74 -2.11
N THR A 168 -2.74 3.79 -1.52
CA THR A 168 -3.85 3.66 -0.58
C THR A 168 -5.17 3.85 -1.29
N ALA A 169 -6.14 2.99 -0.98
CA ALA A 169 -7.52 3.12 -1.41
C ALA A 169 -8.42 3.34 -0.18
N LEU A 170 -9.27 4.36 -0.25
CA LEU A 170 -10.15 4.73 0.85
C LEU A 170 -11.51 4.05 0.68
N ILE A 171 -11.98 3.41 1.74
CA ILE A 171 -13.30 2.77 1.81
C ILE A 171 -14.08 3.28 3.02
N ASP A 172 -15.38 3.04 3.05
CA ASP A 172 -16.28 3.45 4.15
C ASP A 172 -16.18 4.95 4.50
N THR A 173 -15.98 5.77 3.50
CA THR A 173 -15.90 7.23 3.63
C THR A 173 -17.27 7.90 3.61
N GLY A 174 -18.34 7.14 3.36
CA GLY A 174 -19.68 7.65 3.10
C GLY A 174 -19.88 8.17 1.68
N SER A 175 -18.87 8.11 0.81
CA SER A 175 -18.94 8.54 -0.58
C SER A 175 -19.18 7.36 -1.52
N LYS A 176 -20.27 7.40 -2.27
CA LYS A 176 -20.56 6.41 -3.32
C LYS A 176 -19.53 6.40 -4.42
N MET A 177 -18.95 7.56 -4.72
CA MET A 177 -17.85 7.69 -5.68
C MET A 177 -16.63 6.87 -5.24
N ASP A 178 -16.26 6.91 -3.96
CA ASP A 178 -15.11 6.18 -3.43
C ASP A 178 -15.31 4.67 -3.49
N GLU A 179 -16.53 4.20 -3.24
CA GLU A 179 -16.87 2.78 -3.39
C GLU A 179 -16.66 2.31 -4.84
N VAL A 180 -17.16 3.09 -5.81
CA VAL A 180 -16.99 2.78 -7.24
C VAL A 180 -15.52 2.80 -7.63
N ILE A 181 -14.76 3.80 -7.20
CA ILE A 181 -13.32 3.90 -7.44
C ILE A 181 -12.60 2.67 -6.87
N PHE A 182 -12.89 2.28 -5.63
CA PHE A 182 -12.30 1.10 -5.01
C PHE A 182 -12.57 -0.17 -5.82
N GLU A 183 -13.81 -0.45 -6.18
CA GLU A 183 -14.17 -1.64 -6.98
C GLU A 183 -13.44 -1.67 -8.33
N GLU A 184 -13.25 -0.52 -8.96
CA GLU A 184 -12.53 -0.41 -10.23
C GLU A 184 -11.01 -0.66 -10.09
N PHE A 185 -10.41 -0.41 -8.92
CA PHE A 185 -8.98 -0.65 -8.66
C PHE A 185 -8.69 -2.01 -8.02
N LYS A 186 -9.66 -2.62 -7.35
CA LYS A 186 -9.51 -3.88 -6.63
C LYS A 186 -8.89 -5.01 -7.48
N GLY A 187 -9.28 -5.10 -8.75
CA GLY A 187 -8.76 -6.09 -9.69
C GLY A 187 -7.41 -5.74 -10.34
N THR A 188 -6.94 -4.50 -10.18
CA THR A 188 -5.72 -4.00 -10.83
C THR A 188 -4.47 -4.30 -10.02
N GLY A 189 -4.57 -4.37 -8.70
CA GLY A 189 -3.46 -4.69 -7.80
C GLY A 189 -3.15 -6.18 -7.77
N ASN A 190 -1.93 -6.51 -7.37
CA ASN A 190 -1.46 -7.88 -7.13
C ASN A 190 -0.96 -8.12 -5.70
N MET A 191 -1.17 -7.16 -4.82
CA MET A 191 -1.01 -7.27 -3.37
C MET A 191 -2.09 -6.42 -2.71
N GLU A 192 -2.72 -6.93 -1.69
CA GLU A 192 -3.74 -6.23 -0.93
C GLU A 192 -3.46 -6.35 0.57
N LEU A 193 -3.46 -5.21 1.25
CA LEU A 193 -3.32 -5.10 2.70
C LEU A 193 -4.54 -4.35 3.22
N GLN A 194 -5.43 -5.05 3.91
CA GLN A 194 -6.67 -4.47 4.42
C GLN A 194 -6.53 -4.02 5.86
N LEU A 195 -6.86 -2.76 6.13
CA LEU A 195 -6.98 -2.23 7.49
C LEU A 195 -8.41 -2.36 8.00
N ASP A 196 -8.56 -2.59 9.28
CA ASP A 196 -9.84 -2.84 9.94
C ASP A 196 -10.07 -1.85 11.08
N ARG A 197 -11.23 -1.15 11.01
CA ARG A 197 -11.62 -0.16 12.03
C ARG A 197 -11.92 -0.79 13.38
N THR A 198 -12.39 -2.03 13.43
CA THR A 198 -12.66 -2.74 14.69
C THR A 198 -11.40 -2.94 15.51
N LEU A 199 -10.28 -3.27 14.85
CA LEU A 199 -8.96 -3.34 15.47
C LEU A 199 -8.50 -1.96 15.98
N ALA A 200 -8.61 -0.95 15.13
CA ALA A 200 -8.20 0.42 15.48
C ALA A 200 -9.02 0.97 16.66
N ASN A 201 -10.31 0.72 16.73
CA ASN A 201 -11.18 1.11 17.83
C ASN A 201 -10.74 0.46 19.16
N LYS A 202 -10.20 -0.75 19.11
CA LYS A 202 -9.62 -1.45 20.25
C LYS A 202 -8.15 -1.11 20.50
N ARG A 203 -7.58 -0.15 19.77
CA ARG A 203 -6.18 0.26 19.87
C ARG A 203 -5.18 -0.87 19.58
N ILE A 204 -5.58 -1.82 18.74
CA ILE A 204 -4.71 -2.89 18.25
C ILE A 204 -4.08 -2.40 16.94
N PHE A 205 -2.75 -2.19 16.95
CA PHE A 205 -1.99 -1.71 15.81
C PHE A 205 -0.77 -2.62 15.52
N PRO A 206 -0.41 -2.80 14.23
CA PRO A 206 -1.14 -2.33 13.04
C PRO A 206 -2.52 -2.95 12.94
N ALA A 207 -3.52 -2.15 12.54
CA ALA A 207 -4.91 -2.59 12.46
C ALA A 207 -5.17 -3.39 11.17
N VAL A 208 -4.42 -4.46 10.95
CA VAL A 208 -4.43 -5.27 9.73
C VAL A 208 -5.37 -6.46 9.87
N ASN A 209 -6.27 -6.60 8.91
CA ASN A 209 -7.04 -7.83 8.74
C ASN A 209 -6.15 -8.89 8.07
N LEU A 210 -5.58 -9.79 8.88
CA LEU A 210 -4.61 -10.78 8.41
C LEU A 210 -5.21 -11.79 7.42
N ILE A 211 -6.48 -12.14 7.59
CA ILE A 211 -7.17 -13.12 6.75
C ILE A 211 -7.45 -12.55 5.36
N ALA A 212 -7.84 -11.26 5.30
CA ALA A 212 -8.16 -10.59 4.05
C ALA A 212 -6.94 -10.03 3.30
N SER A 213 -5.76 -10.06 3.92
CA SER A 213 -4.53 -9.50 3.34
C SER A 213 -3.68 -10.58 2.69
N SER A 214 -3.20 -10.33 1.46
CA SER A 214 -2.40 -11.30 0.71
C SER A 214 -1.62 -10.65 -0.43
N THR A 215 -0.61 -11.37 -0.92
CA THR A 215 0.11 -11.05 -2.16
C THR A 215 -0.11 -12.18 -3.16
N ARG A 216 -0.42 -11.83 -4.41
CA ARG A 216 -0.43 -12.80 -5.50
C ARG A 216 0.99 -13.22 -5.82
N ARG A 217 1.21 -14.50 -6.10
CA ARG A 217 2.52 -15.05 -6.41
C ARG A 217 3.55 -14.77 -5.30
N GLU A 218 3.15 -14.94 -4.05
CA GLU A 218 4.06 -14.88 -2.90
C GLU A 218 5.20 -15.90 -2.99
N ASP A 219 5.00 -16.96 -3.79
CA ASP A 219 6.01 -17.97 -4.14
C ASP A 219 7.26 -17.37 -4.82
N LEU A 220 7.14 -16.20 -5.45
CA LEU A 220 8.28 -15.47 -6.02
C LEU A 220 9.08 -14.66 -4.99
N LEU A 221 8.54 -14.46 -3.79
CA LEU A 221 9.09 -13.59 -2.74
C LEU A 221 9.53 -14.37 -1.50
N GLN A 222 8.96 -15.54 -1.27
CA GLN A 222 9.19 -16.37 -0.09
C GLN A 222 9.66 -17.76 -0.52
N ASP A 223 10.55 -18.37 0.28
CA ASP A 223 10.99 -19.74 0.06
C ASP A 223 9.87 -20.75 0.41
N GLN A 224 10.00 -21.98 -0.10
CA GLN A 224 8.99 -23.02 0.07
C GLN A 224 8.71 -23.36 1.54
N THR A 225 9.72 -23.28 2.41
CA THR A 225 9.56 -23.56 3.83
C THR A 225 8.68 -22.50 4.50
N THR A 226 8.95 -21.23 4.20
CA THR A 226 8.14 -20.09 4.65
C THR A 226 6.71 -20.21 4.15
N LEU A 227 6.52 -20.50 2.86
CA LEU A 227 5.18 -20.67 2.27
C LEU A 227 4.38 -21.77 2.98
N ASN A 228 4.99 -22.93 3.22
CA ASN A 228 4.32 -24.05 3.90
C ASN A 228 3.90 -23.65 5.32
N ARG A 229 4.76 -22.98 6.07
CA ARG A 229 4.45 -22.49 7.43
C ARG A 229 3.37 -21.43 7.41
N MET A 230 3.43 -20.48 6.47
CA MET A 230 2.40 -19.47 6.31
C MET A 230 1.05 -20.06 5.94
N TRP A 231 1.03 -21.12 5.13
CA TRP A 231 -0.20 -21.86 4.83
C TRP A 231 -0.82 -22.47 6.09
N VAL A 232 -0.01 -23.13 6.94
CA VAL A 232 -0.47 -23.67 8.23
C VAL A 232 -1.00 -22.56 9.14
N LEU A 233 -0.25 -21.44 9.25
CA LEU A 233 -0.67 -20.29 10.05
C LEU A 233 -2.00 -19.72 9.56
N ARG A 234 -2.15 -19.49 8.27
CA ARG A 234 -3.38 -18.97 7.68
C ARG A 234 -4.58 -19.87 7.95
N ASN A 235 -4.41 -21.17 7.80
CA ASN A 235 -5.46 -22.15 8.12
C ASN A 235 -5.87 -22.06 9.60
N HIS A 236 -4.90 -21.96 10.51
CA HIS A 236 -5.19 -21.78 11.93
C HIS A 236 -5.96 -20.49 12.24
N LEU A 237 -5.67 -19.41 11.50
CA LEU A 237 -6.34 -18.11 11.69
C LEU A 237 -7.74 -18.06 11.07
N THR A 238 -8.08 -18.93 10.12
CA THR A 238 -9.32 -18.86 9.33
C THR A 238 -10.58 -18.94 10.20
N ASP A 239 -10.54 -19.70 11.28
CA ASP A 239 -11.66 -19.88 12.20
C ASP A 239 -11.72 -18.80 13.30
N MET A 240 -10.77 -17.87 13.31
CA MET A 240 -10.69 -16.79 14.28
C MET A 240 -11.38 -15.52 13.76
N THR A 241 -11.89 -14.71 14.68
CA THR A 241 -12.27 -13.33 14.37
C THR A 241 -11.02 -12.51 14.03
N THR A 242 -11.20 -11.40 13.32
CA THR A 242 -10.09 -10.48 12.97
C THR A 242 -9.30 -10.04 14.21
N ILE A 243 -9.99 -9.83 15.33
CA ILE A 243 -9.37 -9.43 16.60
C ILE A 243 -8.55 -10.56 17.20
N GLU A 244 -9.11 -11.76 17.28
CA GLU A 244 -8.42 -12.93 17.82
C GLU A 244 -7.18 -13.28 17.00
N ALA A 245 -7.30 -13.27 15.67
CA ALA A 245 -6.18 -13.51 14.75
C ALA A 245 -5.04 -12.51 14.97
N MET A 246 -5.36 -11.21 15.05
CA MET A 246 -4.37 -10.16 15.23
C MET A 246 -3.73 -10.20 16.63
N ASP A 247 -4.51 -10.48 17.67
CA ASP A 247 -4.00 -10.64 19.04
C ASP A 247 -3.06 -11.85 19.14
N PHE A 248 -3.46 -12.99 18.56
CA PHE A 248 -2.64 -14.19 18.52
C PHE A 248 -1.28 -13.93 17.86
N VAL A 249 -1.30 -13.41 16.63
CA VAL A 249 -0.07 -13.14 15.87
C VAL A 249 0.80 -12.10 16.56
N SER A 250 0.22 -11.02 17.08
CA SER A 250 0.97 -9.98 17.79
C SER A 250 1.70 -10.51 19.01
N LYS A 251 1.04 -11.32 19.84
CA LYS A 251 1.66 -11.95 21.02
C LYS A 251 2.82 -12.86 20.65
N GLN A 252 2.71 -13.59 19.57
CA GLN A 252 3.80 -14.46 19.11
C GLN A 252 4.96 -13.66 18.49
N ILE A 253 4.67 -12.62 17.73
CA ILE A 253 5.68 -11.71 17.18
C ILE A 253 6.47 -11.04 18.31
N ASP A 254 5.81 -10.58 19.37
CA ASP A 254 6.46 -9.92 20.50
C ASP A 254 7.40 -10.84 21.31
N ARG A 255 7.20 -12.15 21.24
CA ARG A 255 8.05 -13.15 21.88
C ARG A 255 9.29 -13.53 21.06
N THR A 256 9.37 -13.08 19.82
CA THR A 256 10.41 -13.46 18.86
C THR A 256 11.11 -12.24 18.29
N LYS A 257 12.39 -12.37 17.93
CA LYS A 257 13.20 -11.29 17.39
C LYS A 257 13.08 -11.15 15.87
N SER A 258 12.72 -12.24 15.19
CA SER A 258 12.62 -12.27 13.71
C SER A 258 11.42 -13.10 13.25
N ASN A 259 11.05 -12.93 11.97
CA ASN A 259 10.01 -13.75 11.35
C ASN A 259 10.44 -15.22 11.20
N GLU A 260 11.73 -15.47 11.01
CA GLU A 260 12.28 -16.83 10.98
C GLU A 260 12.09 -17.53 12.33
N GLU A 261 12.44 -16.86 13.44
CA GLU A 261 12.24 -17.37 14.80
C GLU A 261 10.75 -17.61 15.09
N PHE A 262 9.89 -16.66 14.68
CA PHE A 262 8.43 -16.82 14.81
C PHE A 262 7.92 -18.06 14.09
N LEU A 263 8.30 -18.25 12.83
CA LEU A 263 7.85 -19.41 12.04
C LEU A 263 8.45 -20.73 12.55
N LEU A 264 9.65 -20.71 13.14
CA LEU A 264 10.24 -21.88 13.80
C LEU A 264 9.48 -22.26 15.08
N SER A 265 9.06 -21.28 15.87
CA SER A 265 8.34 -21.51 17.12
C SER A 265 6.96 -22.15 16.96
N MET A 266 6.43 -22.17 15.73
CA MET A 266 5.15 -22.82 15.42
C MET A 266 5.22 -24.35 15.34
N ASN A 267 6.43 -24.93 15.35
CA ASN A 267 6.66 -26.37 15.28
C ASN A 267 6.89 -27.02 16.66
N GLY A 268 6.66 -26.27 17.75
CA GLY A 268 6.82 -26.73 19.13
C GLY A 268 5.51 -27.11 19.82
#